data_64b2c97df74797e53bdc02a9232d4e3a
#
_entry.id   64b2c97df74797e53bdc02a9232d4e3a
#
_cell.length_a   1.000
_cell.length_b   1.000
_cell.length_c   1.000
_cell.angle_alpha   90.00
_cell.angle_beta   90.00
_cell.angle_gamma   90.00
#
_symmetry.space_group_name_H-M   'P 1'
#
loop_
_entity.id
_entity.type
_entity.pdbx_description
1 polymer ?
#
loop_
_entity_poly.entity_id
_entity_poly.type
_entity_poly.pdbx_seq_one_letter_code
_entity_poly.pdbx_strand_id
1 'polypeptide(L)'
;MLLIAPLCSGTMLAQDITGTWQGTLVLPTKQELRTVIKISKDGAGLKAAFYSIDQTPQPIAATIALAGSTVIVTVPAAAAKYEGKLDSDAVNLTGTFTQGGGQAIPLNFAKTGPKNPEWPMPDAPVRPKPMAPDADPEFDVCSIKPSNPSAQGRGLTVRGREIVTINTSTNFLMTFVYGVHTKQIVGAPAWFDSENYDIDGKPAQDGMPNQNQIKIMIRKLLGDRFQLKFHREQRELSVYAIQVGKNGPKMTVSQGDPKGLPGLGFRGLGAMNAQNATMADLASLFQTAVLDRPVVDQTKLDGHYDFQLDWTADESQFAGMGIRVPPPSDKPDAPPDLSTALLEQLGLKLVGTKAMVEVLVIDKVEKPSAN
;
A
#
# COMPACT_ATOMS: atom_id res chain seq x y z
N MET A 1 -35.03 18.48 -66.64
CA MET A 1 -35.07 19.44 -65.53
C MET A 1 -34.90 18.67 -64.23
N LEU A 2 -33.64 18.53 -63.79
CA LEU A 2 -33.24 17.74 -62.64
C LEU A 2 -33.17 18.70 -61.45
N LEU A 3 -33.99 18.54 -60.45
CA LEU A 3 -33.93 19.26 -59.19
C LEU A 3 -32.87 18.59 -58.31
N ILE A 4 -31.75 19.31 -58.06
CA ILE A 4 -30.77 18.96 -57.04
C ILE A 4 -31.22 19.62 -55.76
N ALA A 5 -31.63 18.79 -54.76
CA ALA A 5 -31.88 19.23 -53.39
C ALA A 5 -30.52 19.43 -52.66
N PRO A 6 -30.30 20.52 -51.94
CA PRO A 6 -29.08 20.70 -51.16
C PRO A 6 -29.13 19.82 -49.91
N LEU A 7 -28.11 18.94 -49.75
CA LEU A 7 -27.81 18.30 -48.45
C LEU A 7 -27.34 19.39 -47.47
N CYS A 8 -28.19 19.77 -46.53
CA CYS A 8 -27.74 20.50 -45.36
C CYS A 8 -26.88 19.58 -44.49
N SER A 9 -25.58 19.68 -44.61
CA SER A 9 -24.62 19.11 -43.62
C SER A 9 -24.70 19.99 -42.37
N GLY A 10 -25.55 19.61 -41.44
CA GLY A 10 -25.56 20.20 -40.10
C GLY A 10 -24.25 19.85 -39.42
N THR A 11 -23.38 20.84 -39.25
CA THR A 11 -22.23 20.75 -38.34
C THR A 11 -22.79 20.55 -36.93
N MET A 12 -22.73 19.32 -36.40
CA MET A 12 -22.93 19.05 -34.98
C MET A 12 -21.88 19.82 -34.22
N LEU A 13 -22.26 20.97 -33.64
CA LEU A 13 -21.40 21.65 -32.65
C LEU A 13 -21.19 20.67 -31.49
N ALA A 14 -19.97 20.26 -31.30
CA ALA A 14 -19.59 19.41 -30.16
C ALA A 14 -19.98 20.16 -28.88
N GLN A 15 -20.85 19.58 -28.09
CA GLN A 15 -21.29 20.17 -26.82
C GLN A 15 -20.07 20.37 -25.89
N ASP A 16 -19.90 21.57 -25.33
CA ASP A 16 -18.80 21.88 -24.42
C ASP A 16 -19.08 21.33 -23.02
N ILE A 17 -18.43 20.18 -22.72
CA ILE A 17 -18.53 19.51 -21.43
C ILE A 17 -17.45 19.97 -20.43
N THR A 18 -16.62 20.95 -20.80
CA THR A 18 -15.58 21.45 -19.87
C THR A 18 -16.21 22.15 -18.67
N GLY A 19 -15.52 22.11 -17.55
CA GLY A 19 -15.97 22.69 -16.28
C GLY A 19 -15.97 21.67 -15.14
N THR A 20 -16.61 22.06 -14.05
CA THR A 20 -16.77 21.23 -12.85
C THR A 20 -18.15 20.61 -12.82
N TRP A 21 -18.17 19.30 -12.56
CA TRP A 21 -19.38 18.48 -12.45
C TRP A 21 -19.43 17.87 -11.06
N GLN A 22 -20.55 17.95 -10.37
CA GLN A 22 -20.70 17.44 -9.01
C GLN A 22 -21.93 16.56 -8.86
N GLY A 23 -21.80 15.46 -8.11
CA GLY A 23 -22.84 14.47 -7.89
C GLY A 23 -22.60 13.64 -6.64
N THR A 24 -23.68 13.14 -6.03
CA THR A 24 -23.63 12.31 -4.82
C THR A 24 -23.78 10.85 -5.20
N LEU A 25 -22.77 10.04 -4.87
CA LEU A 25 -22.78 8.59 -5.00
C LEU A 25 -23.35 7.98 -3.72
N VAL A 26 -24.48 7.28 -3.82
CA VAL A 26 -25.09 6.58 -2.68
C VAL A 26 -24.69 5.11 -2.72
N LEU A 27 -23.85 4.70 -1.78
CA LEU A 27 -23.38 3.31 -1.68
C LEU A 27 -24.50 2.36 -1.20
N PRO A 28 -24.40 1.04 -1.45
CA PRO A 28 -25.35 0.05 -0.93
C PRO A 28 -25.51 0.08 0.60
N THR A 29 -24.49 0.55 1.32
CA THR A 29 -24.48 0.78 2.77
C THR A 29 -25.28 2.01 3.20
N LYS A 30 -25.92 2.74 2.26
CA LYS A 30 -26.59 4.04 2.44
C LYS A 30 -25.63 5.20 2.82
N GLN A 31 -24.35 5.01 2.73
CA GLN A 31 -23.38 6.10 2.86
C GLN A 31 -23.40 6.95 1.59
N GLU A 32 -23.45 8.25 1.76
CA GLU A 32 -23.38 9.23 0.66
C GLU A 32 -21.95 9.75 0.53
N LEU A 33 -21.44 9.77 -0.71
CA LEU A 33 -20.12 10.29 -1.04
C LEU A 33 -20.25 11.38 -2.09
N ARG A 34 -19.80 12.59 -1.78
CA ARG A 34 -19.76 13.67 -2.75
C ARG A 34 -18.61 13.47 -3.72
N THR A 35 -18.94 13.45 -4.99
CA THR A 35 -17.98 13.22 -6.07
C THR A 35 -17.96 14.41 -7.01
N VAL A 36 -16.76 14.76 -7.51
CA VAL A 36 -16.57 15.87 -8.45
C VAL A 36 -15.72 15.40 -9.62
N ILE A 37 -16.09 15.81 -10.83
CA ILE A 37 -15.26 15.64 -12.02
C ILE A 37 -14.92 17.04 -12.55
N LYS A 38 -13.63 17.34 -12.67
CA LYS A 38 -13.15 18.57 -13.35
C LYS A 38 -12.67 18.19 -14.75
N ILE A 39 -13.31 18.76 -15.76
CA ILE A 39 -13.02 18.49 -17.17
C ILE A 39 -12.41 19.75 -17.80
N SER A 40 -11.27 19.62 -18.42
CA SER A 40 -10.57 20.70 -19.13
C SER A 40 -10.12 20.27 -20.52
N LYS A 41 -9.81 21.22 -21.39
CA LYS A 41 -9.21 20.96 -22.69
C LYS A 41 -7.72 20.62 -22.50
N ASP A 42 -7.26 19.65 -23.29
CA ASP A 42 -5.84 19.26 -23.36
C ASP A 42 -5.46 19.10 -24.85
N GLY A 43 -4.92 20.15 -25.44
CA GLY A 43 -4.72 20.23 -26.89
C GLY A 43 -6.04 20.07 -27.65
N ALA A 44 -6.13 19.08 -28.52
CA ALA A 44 -7.35 18.75 -29.28
C ALA A 44 -8.29 17.81 -28.51
N GLY A 45 -7.92 17.34 -27.30
CA GLY A 45 -8.64 16.38 -26.49
C GLY A 45 -9.21 16.98 -25.20
N LEU A 46 -9.69 16.07 -24.35
CA LEU A 46 -10.20 16.38 -23.02
C LEU A 46 -9.38 15.68 -21.97
N LYS A 47 -9.19 16.34 -20.83
CA LYS A 47 -8.57 15.82 -19.62
C LYS A 47 -9.57 15.88 -18.47
N ALA A 48 -9.58 14.85 -17.63
CA ALA A 48 -10.44 14.79 -16.47
C ALA A 48 -9.64 14.53 -15.19
N ALA A 49 -10.12 15.08 -14.08
CA ALA A 49 -9.71 14.74 -12.75
C ALA A 49 -10.94 14.38 -11.91
N PHE A 50 -10.91 13.25 -11.24
CA PHE A 50 -11.98 12.77 -10.37
C PHE A 50 -11.65 13.03 -8.91
N TYR A 51 -12.63 13.41 -8.11
CA TYR A 51 -12.50 13.65 -6.68
C TYR A 51 -13.62 12.92 -5.94
N SER A 52 -13.26 12.24 -4.84
CA SER A 52 -14.22 11.78 -3.84
C SER A 52 -13.98 12.61 -2.58
N ILE A 53 -14.61 13.79 -2.51
CA ILE A 53 -14.22 14.86 -1.56
C ILE A 53 -14.45 14.47 -0.09
N ASP A 54 -15.32 13.51 0.17
CA ASP A 54 -15.53 13.00 1.53
C ASP A 54 -14.51 11.93 1.95
N GLN A 55 -13.73 11.38 0.99
CA GLN A 55 -12.71 10.37 1.23
C GLN A 55 -11.29 10.94 1.10
N THR A 56 -11.07 11.73 0.05
CA THR A 56 -9.79 12.38 -0.21
C THR A 56 -10.00 13.65 -1.03
N PRO A 57 -9.42 14.79 -0.60
CA PRO A 57 -9.46 16.03 -1.37
C PRO A 57 -8.49 16.02 -2.57
N GLN A 58 -7.65 14.99 -2.70
CA GLN A 58 -6.67 14.90 -3.77
C GLN A 58 -7.34 14.50 -5.10
N PRO A 59 -6.92 15.11 -6.24
CA PRO A 59 -7.36 14.66 -7.55
C PRO A 59 -6.86 13.24 -7.83
N ILE A 60 -7.75 12.39 -8.29
CA ILE A 60 -7.41 11.09 -8.83
C ILE A 60 -7.37 11.24 -10.35
N ALA A 61 -6.25 10.89 -10.97
CA ALA A 61 -6.11 10.97 -12.42
C ALA A 61 -7.18 10.12 -13.12
N ALA A 62 -7.86 10.74 -14.08
CA ALA A 62 -8.92 10.10 -14.83
C ALA A 62 -8.75 10.37 -16.33
N THR A 63 -9.18 9.43 -17.15
CA THR A 63 -9.35 9.61 -18.58
C THR A 63 -10.81 9.87 -18.91
N ILE A 64 -11.07 10.63 -19.99
CA ILE A 64 -12.42 10.93 -20.43
C ILE A 64 -12.57 10.69 -21.93
N ALA A 65 -13.68 10.10 -22.32
CA ALA A 65 -14.10 9.94 -23.70
C ALA A 65 -15.53 10.46 -23.87
N LEU A 66 -15.75 11.19 -24.97
CA LEU A 66 -17.07 11.69 -25.39
C LEU A 66 -17.40 11.10 -26.75
N ALA A 67 -18.51 10.37 -26.86
CA ALA A 67 -19.03 9.80 -28.09
C ALA A 67 -20.50 10.18 -28.26
N GLY A 68 -20.78 11.17 -29.09
CA GLY A 68 -22.09 11.79 -29.14
C GLY A 68 -22.46 12.42 -27.81
N SER A 69 -23.56 11.97 -27.18
CA SER A 69 -23.95 12.37 -25.82
C SER A 69 -23.41 11.45 -24.71
N THR A 70 -22.72 10.38 -25.05
CA THR A 70 -22.19 9.43 -24.04
C THR A 70 -20.86 9.90 -23.53
N VAL A 71 -20.74 10.07 -22.21
CA VAL A 71 -19.53 10.45 -21.50
C VAL A 71 -19.04 9.24 -20.69
N ILE A 72 -17.80 8.85 -20.91
CA ILE A 72 -17.13 7.78 -20.16
C ILE A 72 -15.94 8.40 -19.43
N VAL A 73 -15.92 8.25 -18.10
CA VAL A 73 -14.77 8.64 -17.27
C VAL A 73 -14.21 7.40 -16.61
N THR A 74 -12.92 7.12 -16.84
CA THR A 74 -12.23 5.99 -16.23
C THR A 74 -11.21 6.49 -15.22
N VAL A 75 -11.21 5.90 -14.02
CA VAL A 75 -10.32 6.23 -12.89
C VAL A 75 -9.48 4.99 -12.59
N PRO A 76 -8.32 4.80 -13.27
CA PRO A 76 -7.55 3.56 -13.19
C PRO A 76 -7.08 3.22 -11.78
N ALA A 77 -6.62 4.21 -11.01
CA ALA A 77 -6.13 4.02 -9.65
C ALA A 77 -7.20 3.48 -8.67
N ALA A 78 -8.49 3.71 -8.98
CA ALA A 78 -9.60 3.21 -8.19
C ALA A 78 -10.29 1.99 -8.82
N ALA A 79 -9.77 1.47 -9.94
CA ALA A 79 -10.42 0.47 -10.78
C ALA A 79 -11.89 0.83 -11.05
N ALA A 80 -12.17 2.12 -11.34
CA ALA A 80 -13.54 2.65 -11.41
C ALA A 80 -13.84 3.25 -12.79
N LYS A 81 -15.11 3.17 -13.17
CA LYS A 81 -15.66 3.71 -14.41
C LYS A 81 -16.99 4.39 -14.14
N TYR A 82 -17.16 5.57 -14.68
CA TYR A 82 -18.45 6.24 -14.83
C TYR A 82 -18.87 6.19 -16.30
N GLU A 83 -20.12 5.89 -16.54
CA GLU A 83 -20.72 5.97 -17.88
C GLU A 83 -22.08 6.66 -17.79
N GLY A 84 -22.24 7.76 -18.50
CA GLY A 84 -23.44 8.58 -18.44
C GLY A 84 -23.79 9.25 -19.77
N LYS A 85 -25.01 9.77 -19.84
CA LYS A 85 -25.51 10.55 -20.96
C LYS A 85 -25.64 12.01 -20.58
N LEU A 86 -25.13 12.87 -21.43
CA LEU A 86 -25.26 14.31 -21.39
C LEU A 86 -26.65 14.71 -21.89
N ASP A 87 -27.32 15.62 -21.19
CA ASP A 87 -28.56 16.21 -21.65
C ASP A 87 -28.35 17.20 -22.82
N SER A 88 -29.44 17.67 -23.42
CA SER A 88 -29.41 18.60 -24.56
C SER A 88 -28.73 19.93 -24.22
N ASP A 89 -28.83 20.36 -22.98
CA ASP A 89 -28.38 21.68 -22.50
C ASP A 89 -26.91 21.60 -21.98
N ALA A 90 -26.29 20.40 -21.99
CA ALA A 90 -24.95 20.13 -21.48
C ALA A 90 -24.74 20.58 -20.03
N VAL A 91 -25.76 20.39 -19.17
CA VAL A 91 -25.72 20.74 -17.74
C VAL A 91 -25.95 19.57 -16.81
N ASN A 92 -26.47 18.44 -17.30
CA ASN A 92 -26.66 17.22 -16.51
C ASN A 92 -26.06 16.00 -17.21
N LEU A 93 -25.47 15.12 -16.41
CA LEU A 93 -25.01 13.79 -16.79
C LEU A 93 -25.79 12.76 -15.96
N THR A 94 -26.56 11.92 -16.62
CA THR A 94 -27.30 10.83 -15.97
C THR A 94 -26.61 9.51 -16.30
N GLY A 95 -26.17 8.75 -15.27
CA GLY A 95 -25.39 7.55 -15.52
C GLY A 95 -25.17 6.66 -14.31
N THR A 96 -24.17 5.81 -14.44
CA THR A 96 -23.81 4.82 -13.43
C THR A 96 -22.30 4.81 -13.17
N PHE A 97 -21.96 4.48 -11.95
CA PHE A 97 -20.58 4.30 -11.48
C PHE A 97 -20.36 2.83 -11.13
N THR A 98 -19.23 2.27 -11.58
CA THR A 98 -18.79 0.91 -11.24
C THR A 98 -17.38 0.96 -10.67
N GLN A 99 -17.07 0.12 -9.69
CA GLN A 99 -15.75 0.02 -9.09
C GLN A 99 -15.37 -1.44 -8.83
N GLY A 100 -14.13 -1.84 -9.16
CA GLY A 100 -13.59 -3.17 -8.87
C GLY A 100 -14.38 -4.33 -9.48
N GLY A 101 -15.08 -4.13 -10.61
CA GLY A 101 -15.97 -5.15 -11.20
C GLY A 101 -17.28 -5.38 -10.43
N GLY A 102 -17.59 -4.51 -9.46
CA GLY A 102 -18.83 -4.56 -8.69
C GLY A 102 -20.08 -4.13 -9.46
N GLN A 103 -21.20 -4.09 -8.76
CA GLN A 103 -22.48 -3.67 -9.32
C GLN A 103 -22.47 -2.19 -9.72
N ALA A 104 -23.14 -1.85 -10.82
CA ALA A 104 -23.32 -0.47 -11.25
C ALA A 104 -24.24 0.28 -10.29
N ILE A 105 -23.77 1.42 -9.79
CA ILE A 105 -24.51 2.29 -8.85
C ILE A 105 -24.94 3.54 -9.59
N PRO A 106 -26.20 3.98 -9.50
CA PRO A 106 -26.64 5.23 -10.09
C PRO A 106 -25.81 6.42 -9.57
N LEU A 107 -25.33 7.25 -10.48
CA LEU A 107 -24.62 8.49 -10.17
C LEU A 107 -24.94 9.53 -11.24
N ASN A 108 -25.56 10.62 -10.83
CA ASN A 108 -25.86 11.74 -11.70
C ASN A 108 -24.99 12.93 -11.33
N PHE A 109 -24.46 13.62 -12.33
CA PHE A 109 -23.70 14.85 -12.15
C PHE A 109 -24.47 16.03 -12.70
N ALA A 110 -24.37 17.16 -12.01
CA ALA A 110 -24.82 18.45 -12.49
C ALA A 110 -23.61 19.38 -12.67
N LYS A 111 -23.57 20.12 -13.76
CA LYS A 111 -22.53 21.12 -14.01
C LYS A 111 -22.67 22.28 -13.03
N THR A 112 -21.55 22.74 -12.49
CA THR A 112 -21.54 23.89 -11.59
C THR A 112 -21.82 25.20 -12.34
N GLY A 113 -22.44 26.13 -11.65
CA GLY A 113 -22.81 27.43 -12.20
C GLY A 113 -23.60 28.26 -11.19
N PRO A 114 -24.19 29.40 -11.60
CA PRO A 114 -24.90 30.30 -10.67
C PRO A 114 -26.04 29.65 -9.89
N LYS A 115 -26.72 28.65 -10.49
CA LYS A 115 -27.80 27.91 -9.85
C LYS A 115 -27.36 26.64 -9.12
N ASN A 116 -26.12 26.19 -9.35
CA ASN A 116 -25.49 25.02 -8.72
C ASN A 116 -24.05 25.38 -8.35
N PRO A 117 -23.83 26.08 -7.24
CA PRO A 117 -22.49 26.53 -6.84
C PRO A 117 -21.56 25.34 -6.59
N GLU A 118 -20.28 25.52 -6.91
CA GLU A 118 -19.28 24.49 -6.66
C GLU A 118 -19.19 24.19 -5.16
N TRP A 119 -19.19 22.91 -4.81
CA TRP A 119 -18.95 22.51 -3.42
C TRP A 119 -17.55 22.94 -2.98
N PRO A 120 -17.42 23.44 -1.73
CA PRO A 120 -16.10 23.74 -1.20
C PRO A 120 -15.27 22.44 -1.21
N MET A 121 -14.16 22.49 -1.91
CA MET A 121 -13.17 21.42 -1.83
C MET A 121 -12.54 21.50 -0.46
N PRO A 122 -12.43 20.39 0.29
CA PRO A 122 -11.64 20.38 1.51
C PRO A 122 -10.23 20.87 1.18
N ASP A 123 -9.64 21.62 2.10
CA ASP A 123 -8.23 21.99 1.97
C ASP A 123 -7.43 20.69 1.76
N ALA A 124 -6.52 20.73 0.78
CA ALA A 124 -5.61 19.60 0.60
C ALA A 124 -4.93 19.35 1.94
N PRO A 125 -4.98 18.12 2.48
CA PRO A 125 -4.32 17.84 3.75
C PRO A 125 -2.88 18.33 3.60
N VAL A 126 -2.49 19.28 4.44
CA VAL A 126 -1.13 19.78 4.49
C VAL A 126 -0.26 18.54 4.70
N ARG A 127 0.48 18.13 3.67
CA ARG A 127 1.42 17.02 3.82
C ARG A 127 2.36 17.39 4.93
N PRO A 128 2.41 16.64 6.03
CA PRO A 128 3.33 16.98 7.11
C PRO A 128 4.73 17.10 6.52
N LYS A 129 5.43 18.17 6.86
CA LYS A 129 6.82 18.36 6.42
C LYS A 129 7.61 17.11 6.84
N PRO A 130 8.38 16.49 5.95
CA PRO A 130 9.25 15.38 6.33
C PRO A 130 10.22 15.83 7.44
N MET A 131 10.55 14.94 8.35
CA MET A 131 11.63 15.17 9.31
C MET A 131 12.96 15.27 8.55
N ALA A 132 13.90 16.06 9.08
CA ALA A 132 15.21 16.20 8.46
C ALA A 132 15.85 14.82 8.22
N PRO A 133 16.42 14.54 7.03
CA PRO A 133 16.91 13.19 6.68
C PRO A 133 18.00 12.66 7.62
N ASP A 134 18.81 13.55 8.19
CA ASP A 134 19.92 13.30 9.10
C ASP A 134 19.53 13.35 10.58
N ALA A 135 18.25 13.58 10.89
CA ALA A 135 17.77 13.59 12.27
C ALA A 135 17.93 12.22 12.92
N ASP A 136 18.37 12.24 14.18
CA ASP A 136 18.42 11.08 15.09
C ASP A 136 17.28 11.19 16.11
N PRO A 137 16.02 10.88 15.72
CA PRO A 137 14.87 11.17 16.54
C PRO A 137 14.72 10.23 17.74
N GLU A 138 14.05 10.77 18.77
CA GLU A 138 13.60 10.04 19.95
C GLU A 138 12.16 10.45 20.29
N PHE A 139 11.53 9.72 21.19
CA PHE A 139 10.23 10.08 21.71
C PHE A 139 10.35 11.14 22.80
N ASP A 140 9.64 12.26 22.65
CA ASP A 140 9.46 13.27 23.70
C ASP A 140 8.47 12.75 24.77
N VAL A 141 7.32 12.26 24.27
CA VAL A 141 6.30 11.65 25.12
C VAL A 141 5.99 10.27 24.54
N CYS A 142 5.99 9.27 25.42
CA CYS A 142 5.65 7.90 25.02
C CYS A 142 4.93 7.17 26.14
N SER A 143 3.72 6.70 25.86
CA SER A 143 2.99 5.79 26.75
C SER A 143 3.14 4.34 26.27
N ILE A 144 3.32 3.43 27.23
CA ILE A 144 3.35 1.98 26.98
C ILE A 144 2.34 1.36 27.93
N LYS A 145 1.35 0.66 27.37
CA LYS A 145 0.30 0.00 28.16
C LYS A 145 0.15 -1.45 27.72
N PRO A 146 -0.13 -2.40 28.63
CA PRO A 146 -0.55 -3.73 28.22
C PRO A 146 -1.75 -3.63 27.28
N SER A 147 -1.73 -4.35 26.18
CA SER A 147 -2.83 -4.36 25.21
C SER A 147 -4.07 -5.04 25.79
N ASN A 148 -5.24 -4.60 25.37
CA ASN A 148 -6.47 -5.30 25.67
C ASN A 148 -6.45 -6.68 24.97
N PRO A 149 -6.59 -7.80 25.71
CA PRO A 149 -6.58 -9.15 25.12
C PRO A 149 -7.68 -9.38 24.06
N SER A 150 -8.76 -8.59 24.12
CA SER A 150 -9.87 -8.64 23.14
C SER A 150 -9.67 -7.70 21.94
N ALA A 151 -8.59 -6.92 21.91
CA ALA A 151 -8.31 -6.02 20.81
C ALA A 151 -8.04 -6.81 19.51
N GLN A 152 -8.70 -6.40 18.45
CA GLN A 152 -8.46 -6.99 17.13
C GLN A 152 -7.40 -6.18 16.36
N GLY A 153 -6.63 -6.91 15.55
CA GLY A 153 -5.56 -6.33 14.75
C GLY A 153 -4.24 -6.24 15.52
N ARG A 154 -3.18 -6.15 14.76
CA ARG A 154 -1.80 -5.95 15.22
C ARG A 154 -1.13 -5.03 14.22
N GLY A 155 -0.33 -4.10 14.69
CA GLY A 155 0.47 -3.33 13.77
C GLY A 155 1.02 -2.02 14.33
N LEU A 156 1.76 -1.36 13.47
CA LEU A 156 2.33 -0.03 13.68
C LEU A 156 1.75 0.91 12.61
N THR A 157 1.28 2.05 13.05
CA THR A 157 0.76 3.11 12.18
C THR A 157 1.31 4.46 12.58
N VAL A 158 1.30 5.40 11.65
CA VAL A 158 1.70 6.79 11.90
C VAL A 158 0.46 7.67 11.75
N ARG A 159 0.10 8.40 12.78
CA ARG A 159 -1.01 9.35 12.81
C ARG A 159 -0.46 10.77 12.90
N GLY A 160 -0.34 11.44 11.76
CA GLY A 160 0.36 12.71 11.70
C GLY A 160 1.85 12.53 12.03
N ARG A 161 2.27 12.95 13.23
CA ARG A 161 3.63 12.74 13.76
C ARG A 161 3.71 11.60 14.79
N GLU A 162 2.58 11.13 15.29
CA GLU A 162 2.51 10.12 16.34
C GLU A 162 2.72 8.72 15.76
N ILE A 163 3.53 7.92 16.45
CA ILE A 163 3.76 6.52 16.16
C ILE A 163 2.92 5.72 17.13
N VAL A 164 1.96 4.98 16.60
CA VAL A 164 1.03 4.19 17.39
C VAL A 164 1.20 2.72 17.04
N THR A 165 1.44 1.89 18.06
CA THR A 165 1.38 0.44 17.90
C THR A 165 0.16 -0.11 18.64
N ILE A 166 -0.45 -1.14 18.06
CA ILE A 166 -1.61 -1.80 18.64
C ILE A 166 -1.31 -3.29 18.70
N ASN A 167 -1.48 -3.85 19.89
CA ASN A 167 -1.36 -5.30 20.12
C ASN A 167 -0.02 -5.89 19.64
N THR A 168 1.10 -5.21 19.93
CA THR A 168 2.44 -5.59 19.47
C THR A 168 3.29 -6.17 20.60
N SER A 169 3.89 -7.34 20.38
CA SER A 169 4.87 -7.91 21.30
C SER A 169 6.25 -7.24 21.14
N THR A 170 7.10 -7.38 22.15
CA THR A 170 8.48 -6.91 22.08
C THR A 170 9.25 -7.63 20.95
N ASN A 171 8.94 -8.91 20.71
CA ASN A 171 9.45 -9.68 19.59
C ASN A 171 9.08 -9.04 18.24
N PHE A 172 7.81 -8.66 18.04
CA PHE A 172 7.37 -7.96 16.83
C PHE A 172 8.13 -6.64 16.61
N LEU A 173 8.28 -5.84 17.65
CA LEU A 173 9.04 -4.58 17.56
C LEU A 173 10.49 -4.85 17.18
N MET A 174 11.13 -5.86 17.77
CA MET A 174 12.51 -6.21 17.50
C MET A 174 12.70 -6.72 16.06
N THR A 175 11.83 -7.61 15.57
CA THR A 175 11.86 -8.06 14.18
C THR A 175 11.71 -6.91 13.20
N PHE A 176 10.83 -5.96 13.48
CA PHE A 176 10.61 -4.78 12.65
C PHE A 176 11.86 -3.87 12.61
N VAL A 177 12.44 -3.54 13.77
CA VAL A 177 13.52 -2.54 13.81
C VAL A 177 14.88 -3.08 13.38
N TYR A 178 15.12 -4.38 13.53
CA TYR A 178 16.39 -5.02 13.14
C TYR A 178 16.30 -5.78 11.82
N GLY A 179 15.09 -5.94 11.27
CA GLY A 179 14.89 -6.64 9.99
C GLY A 179 15.22 -8.13 10.05
N VAL A 180 15.08 -8.75 11.22
CA VAL A 180 15.37 -10.17 11.45
C VAL A 180 14.08 -10.98 11.60
N HIS A 181 14.15 -12.27 11.30
CA HIS A 181 13.07 -13.19 11.60
C HIS A 181 13.03 -13.52 13.10
N THR A 182 11.86 -13.83 13.65
CA THR A 182 11.72 -14.18 15.08
C THR A 182 12.64 -15.32 15.51
N LYS A 183 12.93 -16.30 14.66
CA LYS A 183 13.88 -17.40 14.93
C LYS A 183 15.35 -16.96 15.01
N GLN A 184 15.65 -15.73 14.64
CA GLN A 184 16.96 -15.13 14.81
C GLN A 184 17.10 -14.38 16.15
N ILE A 185 16.06 -14.33 16.96
CA ILE A 185 16.10 -13.76 18.32
C ILE A 185 16.20 -14.91 19.31
N VAL A 186 17.29 -14.95 20.07
CA VAL A 186 17.66 -16.09 20.94
C VAL A 186 17.81 -15.62 22.37
N GLY A 187 17.41 -16.45 23.34
CA GLY A 187 17.57 -16.16 24.77
C GLY A 187 16.52 -15.20 25.34
N ALA A 188 15.51 -14.84 24.57
CA ALA A 188 14.43 -14.01 25.07
C ALA A 188 13.53 -14.77 26.07
N PRO A 189 13.00 -14.10 27.12
CA PRO A 189 12.05 -14.70 28.05
C PRO A 189 10.68 -14.92 27.37
N ALA A 190 9.87 -15.84 27.90
CA ALA A 190 8.58 -16.22 27.29
C ALA A 190 7.63 -15.04 27.08
N TRP A 191 7.60 -14.06 27.97
CA TRP A 191 6.74 -12.88 27.84
C TRP A 191 7.08 -12.00 26.64
N PHE A 192 8.30 -12.08 26.12
CA PHE A 192 8.82 -11.28 25.03
C PHE A 192 7.97 -11.40 23.74
N ASP A 193 7.37 -12.56 23.53
CA ASP A 193 6.48 -12.84 22.41
C ASP A 193 5.01 -12.93 22.80
N SER A 194 4.72 -13.35 24.04
CA SER A 194 3.35 -13.60 24.48
C SER A 194 2.63 -12.40 25.07
N GLU A 195 3.35 -11.38 25.56
CA GLU A 195 2.74 -10.16 26.07
C GLU A 195 2.76 -9.06 25.01
N ASN A 196 1.61 -8.42 24.82
CA ASN A 196 1.45 -7.36 23.85
C ASN A 196 1.27 -6.01 24.53
N TYR A 197 1.75 -4.98 23.87
CA TYR A 197 1.70 -3.60 24.34
C TYR A 197 1.13 -2.69 23.25
N ASP A 198 0.36 -1.70 23.71
CA ASP A 198 -0.03 -0.55 22.92
C ASP A 198 0.93 0.60 23.26
N ILE A 199 1.62 1.10 22.26
CA ILE A 199 2.59 2.18 22.40
C ILE A 199 2.05 3.37 21.62
N ASP A 200 2.02 4.53 22.26
CA ASP A 200 1.66 5.79 21.66
C ASP A 200 2.77 6.80 21.95
N GLY A 201 3.48 7.21 20.93
CA GLY A 201 4.67 8.03 21.07
C GLY A 201 4.75 9.16 20.06
N LYS A 202 5.11 10.33 20.55
CA LYS A 202 5.32 11.53 19.75
C LYS A 202 6.81 11.87 19.69
N PRO A 203 7.40 12.09 18.49
CA PRO A 203 8.79 12.49 18.38
C PRO A 203 9.04 13.89 18.95
N ALA A 204 10.20 14.08 19.57
CA ALA A 204 10.69 15.37 20.01
C ALA A 204 10.96 16.31 18.82
N GLN A 205 11.49 15.76 17.73
CA GLN A 205 11.82 16.53 16.54
C GLN A 205 10.60 16.84 15.68
N ASP A 206 10.65 17.98 14.99
CA ASP A 206 9.63 18.38 14.05
C ASP A 206 9.69 17.60 12.73
N GLY A 207 8.52 17.45 12.13
CA GLY A 207 8.37 16.75 10.86
C GLY A 207 7.85 15.32 11.01
N MET A 208 7.47 14.74 9.87
CA MET A 208 6.98 13.39 9.79
C MET A 208 8.17 12.42 9.64
N PRO A 209 8.36 11.47 10.57
CA PRO A 209 9.47 10.54 10.49
C PRO A 209 9.29 9.56 9.32
N ASN A 210 10.37 9.25 8.63
CA ASN A 210 10.41 8.16 7.66
C ASN A 210 10.58 6.81 8.37
N GLN A 211 10.49 5.71 7.62
CA GLN A 211 10.57 4.37 8.20
C GLN A 211 11.87 4.09 8.98
N ASN A 212 13.01 4.60 8.51
CA ASN A 212 14.29 4.42 9.21
C ASN A 212 14.31 5.21 10.53
N GLN A 213 13.76 6.41 10.53
CA GLN A 213 13.64 7.24 11.73
C GLN A 213 12.70 6.60 12.75
N ILE A 214 11.58 6.01 12.31
CA ILE A 214 10.70 5.21 13.17
C ILE A 214 11.46 4.04 13.81
N LYS A 215 12.26 3.31 13.02
CA LYS A 215 13.10 2.23 13.54
C LYS A 215 14.10 2.73 14.58
N ILE A 216 14.73 3.90 14.37
CA ILE A 216 15.65 4.52 15.34
C ILE A 216 14.93 4.81 16.64
N MET A 217 13.77 5.46 16.60
CA MET A 217 13.00 5.81 17.79
C MET A 217 12.59 4.56 18.59
N ILE A 218 12.11 3.52 17.91
CA ILE A 218 11.72 2.27 18.58
C ILE A 218 12.95 1.54 19.16
N ARG A 219 14.11 1.56 18.51
CA ARG A 219 15.35 1.00 19.09
C ARG A 219 15.72 1.70 20.38
N LYS A 220 15.69 3.03 20.42
CA LYS A 220 15.93 3.82 21.65
C LYS A 220 14.91 3.44 22.72
N LEU A 221 13.62 3.39 22.36
CA LEU A 221 12.57 2.97 23.29
C LEU A 221 12.82 1.59 23.90
N LEU A 222 13.22 0.61 23.07
CA LEU A 222 13.52 -0.74 23.56
C LEU A 222 14.73 -0.73 24.52
N GLY A 223 15.74 0.06 24.23
CA GLY A 223 16.89 0.25 25.13
C GLY A 223 16.50 0.89 26.46
N ASP A 224 15.73 1.98 26.41
CA ASP A 224 15.43 2.80 27.59
C ASP A 224 14.33 2.21 28.47
N ARG A 225 13.23 1.78 27.84
CA ARG A 225 12.01 1.37 28.57
C ARG A 225 11.96 -0.13 28.86
N PHE A 226 12.59 -0.96 28.00
CA PHE A 226 12.67 -2.40 28.17
C PHE A 226 14.06 -2.87 28.62
N GLN A 227 15.02 -1.95 28.79
CA GLN A 227 16.40 -2.26 29.17
C GLN A 227 17.03 -3.31 28.25
N LEU A 228 16.65 -3.30 26.96
CA LEU A 228 17.10 -4.30 25.99
C LEU A 228 18.60 -4.17 25.73
N LYS A 229 19.31 -5.26 25.99
CA LYS A 229 20.72 -5.45 25.59
C LYS A 229 20.86 -6.78 24.88
N PHE A 230 21.62 -6.81 23.83
CA PHE A 230 21.89 -8.02 23.05
C PHE A 230 23.23 -7.90 22.36
N HIS A 231 23.79 -9.05 21.98
CA HIS A 231 24.92 -9.12 21.08
C HIS A 231 24.58 -9.95 19.83
N ARG A 232 25.45 -9.91 18.83
CA ARG A 232 25.27 -10.59 17.56
C ARG A 232 26.19 -11.79 17.47
N GLU A 233 25.65 -12.92 17.04
CA GLU A 233 26.39 -14.14 16.77
C GLU A 233 26.03 -14.71 15.40
N GLN A 234 26.91 -15.51 14.84
CA GLN A 234 26.63 -16.35 13.67
C GLN A 234 26.20 -17.74 14.14
N ARG A 235 24.98 -18.16 13.72
CA ARG A 235 24.48 -19.52 14.02
C ARG A 235 23.94 -20.19 12.77
N GLU A 236 24.12 -21.51 12.68
CA GLU A 236 23.46 -22.28 11.64
C GLU A 236 22.00 -22.46 11.96
N LEU A 237 21.13 -21.92 11.09
CA LEU A 237 19.69 -22.08 11.18
C LEU A 237 19.12 -22.71 9.91
N SER A 238 17.94 -23.31 10.06
CA SER A 238 17.10 -23.66 8.91
C SER A 238 16.54 -22.40 8.28
N VAL A 239 16.81 -22.18 7.00
CA VAL A 239 16.46 -20.97 6.26
C VAL A 239 15.84 -21.32 4.92
N TYR A 240 15.24 -20.32 4.27
CA TYR A 240 15.04 -20.35 2.83
C TYR A 240 16.14 -19.55 2.14
N ALA A 241 16.70 -20.11 1.07
CA ALA A 241 17.62 -19.41 0.19
C ALA A 241 16.91 -19.02 -1.11
N ILE A 242 16.98 -17.74 -1.48
CA ILE A 242 16.57 -17.29 -2.81
C ILE A 242 17.77 -17.45 -3.74
N GLN A 243 17.60 -18.19 -4.82
CA GLN A 243 18.63 -18.48 -5.81
C GLN A 243 18.10 -18.18 -7.21
N VAL A 244 18.98 -17.92 -8.18
CA VAL A 244 18.59 -17.78 -9.58
C VAL A 244 18.25 -19.16 -10.16
N GLY A 245 17.13 -19.26 -10.83
CA GLY A 245 16.70 -20.46 -11.56
C GLY A 245 17.57 -20.74 -12.80
N LYS A 246 17.45 -21.93 -13.38
CA LYS A 246 18.27 -22.35 -14.55
C LYS A 246 18.15 -21.41 -15.76
N ASN A 247 17.01 -20.78 -15.94
CA ASN A 247 16.73 -19.90 -17.09
C ASN A 247 17.08 -18.41 -16.81
N GLY A 248 17.75 -18.11 -15.72
CA GLY A 248 18.07 -16.75 -15.32
C GLY A 248 16.91 -15.96 -14.74
N PRO A 249 17.18 -14.72 -14.25
CA PRO A 249 16.15 -13.84 -13.72
C PRO A 249 15.24 -13.31 -14.83
N LYS A 250 13.96 -13.12 -14.52
CA LYS A 250 12.92 -12.60 -15.44
C LYS A 250 12.41 -11.22 -15.03
N MET A 251 13.00 -10.62 -14.03
CA MET A 251 12.65 -9.29 -13.53
C MET A 251 13.18 -8.19 -14.45
N THR A 252 12.52 -7.05 -14.48
CA THR A 252 13.00 -5.86 -15.20
C THR A 252 14.01 -5.10 -14.33
N VAL A 253 15.16 -4.74 -14.91
CA VAL A 253 16.10 -3.85 -14.23
C VAL A 253 15.44 -2.48 -14.05
N SER A 254 15.41 -1.98 -12.83
CA SER A 254 14.77 -0.70 -12.51
C SER A 254 15.51 0.46 -13.14
N GLN A 255 14.76 1.46 -13.60
CA GLN A 255 15.26 2.73 -14.07
C GLN A 255 15.19 3.82 -12.99
N GLY A 256 14.81 3.44 -11.77
CA GLY A 256 14.75 4.33 -10.62
C GLY A 256 16.13 4.77 -10.13
N ASP A 257 16.16 5.77 -9.25
CA ASP A 257 17.40 6.17 -8.57
C ASP A 257 17.87 5.01 -7.66
N PRO A 258 19.08 4.45 -7.86
CA PRO A 258 19.60 3.38 -7.02
C PRO A 258 19.73 3.75 -5.53
N LYS A 259 19.77 5.04 -5.21
CA LYS A 259 19.76 5.56 -3.83
C LYS A 259 18.36 5.84 -3.31
N GLY A 260 17.35 5.71 -4.18
CA GLY A 260 15.94 5.87 -3.82
C GLY A 260 15.46 4.73 -2.93
N LEU A 261 14.43 5.00 -2.14
CA LEU A 261 13.81 3.96 -1.31
C LEU A 261 13.10 2.93 -2.21
N PRO A 262 13.26 1.63 -1.92
CA PRO A 262 12.52 0.59 -2.63
C PRO A 262 11.03 0.68 -2.31
N GLY A 263 10.20 0.49 -3.32
CA GLY A 263 8.75 0.36 -3.17
C GLY A 263 8.37 -1.11 -3.18
N LEU A 264 8.29 -1.75 -2.00
CA LEU A 264 7.75 -3.10 -1.86
C LEU A 264 6.45 -3.06 -1.08
N GLY A 265 5.43 -3.74 -1.58
CA GLY A 265 4.15 -3.78 -0.92
C GLY A 265 3.24 -4.90 -1.43
N PHE A 266 2.33 -5.33 -0.55
CA PHE A 266 1.31 -6.29 -0.90
C PHE A 266 0.08 -5.58 -1.49
N ARG A 267 -0.46 -6.10 -2.58
CA ARG A 267 -1.75 -5.73 -3.16
C ARG A 267 -2.90 -6.54 -2.55
N GLY A 268 -2.56 -7.61 -1.86
CA GLY A 268 -3.44 -8.57 -1.19
C GLY A 268 -2.64 -9.79 -0.74
N LEU A 269 -3.30 -10.76 -0.13
CA LEU A 269 -2.66 -12.04 0.20
C LEU A 269 -2.25 -12.75 -1.08
N GLY A 270 -0.97 -13.09 -1.19
CA GLY A 270 -0.44 -13.73 -2.38
C GLY A 270 -0.26 -12.81 -3.59
N ALA A 271 -0.24 -11.50 -3.41
CA ALA A 271 -0.02 -10.54 -4.49
C ALA A 271 0.85 -9.37 -4.02
N MET A 272 1.96 -9.12 -4.70
CA MET A 272 2.87 -8.02 -4.36
C MET A 272 3.42 -7.29 -5.60
N ASN A 273 3.85 -6.05 -5.37
CA ASN A 273 4.63 -5.27 -6.31
C ASN A 273 5.99 -4.93 -5.69
N ALA A 274 7.00 -4.82 -6.55
CA ALA A 274 8.29 -4.27 -6.20
C ALA A 274 8.72 -3.25 -7.26
N GLN A 275 9.25 -2.13 -6.79
CA GLN A 275 9.86 -1.08 -7.60
C GLN A 275 11.19 -0.70 -6.96
N ASN A 276 12.23 -0.60 -7.77
CA ASN A 276 13.57 -0.23 -7.32
C ASN A 276 14.10 -1.09 -6.14
N ALA A 277 13.73 -2.38 -6.12
CA ALA A 277 14.02 -3.30 -5.02
C ALA A 277 15.23 -4.18 -5.31
N THR A 278 16.06 -4.39 -4.29
CA THR A 278 17.14 -5.38 -4.32
C THR A 278 16.62 -6.77 -3.94
N MET A 279 17.42 -7.81 -4.19
CA MET A 279 17.09 -9.16 -3.71
C MET A 279 17.16 -9.27 -2.18
N ALA A 280 18.00 -8.47 -1.53
CA ALA A 280 18.02 -8.35 -0.08
C ALA A 280 16.72 -7.74 0.48
N ASP A 281 16.14 -6.76 -0.20
CA ASP A 281 14.84 -6.20 0.19
C ASP A 281 13.73 -7.25 0.07
N LEU A 282 13.72 -8.04 -1.01
CA LEU A 282 12.78 -9.14 -1.19
C LEU A 282 12.95 -10.20 -0.09
N ALA A 283 14.19 -10.61 0.21
CA ALA A 283 14.47 -11.57 1.27
C ALA A 283 14.01 -11.05 2.64
N SER A 284 14.26 -9.77 2.93
CA SER A 284 13.82 -9.10 4.15
C SER A 284 12.30 -9.06 4.28
N LEU A 285 11.58 -8.72 3.20
CA LEU A 285 10.12 -8.72 3.20
C LEU A 285 9.58 -10.14 3.41
N PHE A 286 10.14 -11.14 2.74
CA PHE A 286 9.68 -12.51 2.85
C PHE A 286 9.89 -13.08 4.25
N GLN A 287 11.05 -12.85 4.87
CA GLN A 287 11.31 -13.37 6.23
C GLN A 287 10.48 -12.67 7.32
N THR A 288 10.14 -11.40 7.12
CA THR A 288 9.41 -10.63 8.14
C THR A 288 7.89 -10.74 7.99
N ALA A 289 7.40 -10.95 6.78
CA ALA A 289 5.96 -10.89 6.50
C ALA A 289 5.37 -12.22 6.03
N VAL A 290 6.08 -12.99 5.21
CA VAL A 290 5.49 -14.13 4.48
C VAL A 290 5.89 -15.48 5.08
N LEU A 291 7.19 -15.73 5.27
CA LEU A 291 7.71 -17.06 5.53
C LEU A 291 7.95 -17.34 7.02
N ASP A 292 7.97 -18.61 7.36
CA ASP A 292 8.07 -19.13 8.73
C ASP A 292 9.51 -19.22 9.27
N ARG A 293 10.50 -18.79 8.49
CA ARG A 293 11.93 -18.86 8.84
C ARG A 293 12.75 -17.81 8.10
N PRO A 294 14.00 -17.56 8.54
CA PRO A 294 14.87 -16.59 7.88
C PRO A 294 15.04 -16.86 6.39
N VAL A 295 15.20 -15.79 5.63
CA VAL A 295 15.44 -15.85 4.18
C VAL A 295 16.78 -15.22 3.86
N VAL A 296 17.61 -15.94 3.11
CA VAL A 296 18.93 -15.47 2.68
C VAL A 296 18.94 -15.28 1.16
N ASP A 297 19.50 -14.16 0.75
CA ASP A 297 19.78 -13.92 -0.66
C ASP A 297 21.05 -14.63 -1.09
N GLN A 298 20.93 -15.58 -2.01
CA GLN A 298 22.02 -16.29 -2.67
C GLN A 298 21.98 -16.12 -4.18
N THR A 299 21.28 -15.09 -4.66
CA THR A 299 21.12 -14.86 -6.10
C THR A 299 22.39 -14.31 -6.76
N LYS A 300 23.21 -13.58 -6.01
CA LYS A 300 24.36 -12.80 -6.51
C LYS A 300 23.95 -11.73 -7.54
N LEU A 301 22.74 -11.21 -7.40
CA LEU A 301 22.20 -10.14 -8.23
C LEU A 301 22.35 -8.81 -7.49
N ASP A 302 23.27 -7.97 -7.94
CA ASP A 302 23.59 -6.68 -7.28
C ASP A 302 22.73 -5.50 -7.81
N GLY A 303 21.70 -5.78 -8.60
CA GLY A 303 20.86 -4.76 -9.22
C GLY A 303 19.61 -4.41 -8.43
N HIS A 304 18.94 -3.35 -8.90
CA HIS A 304 17.60 -2.98 -8.50
C HIS A 304 16.61 -3.44 -9.56
N TYR A 305 15.45 -3.95 -9.14
CA TYR A 305 14.49 -4.60 -10.03
C TYR A 305 13.08 -4.11 -9.78
N ASP A 306 12.31 -4.06 -10.88
CA ASP A 306 10.87 -3.84 -10.87
C ASP A 306 10.18 -5.15 -11.27
N PHE A 307 9.21 -5.61 -10.47
CA PHE A 307 8.48 -6.84 -10.73
C PHE A 307 7.13 -6.88 -10.01
N GLN A 308 6.30 -7.79 -10.46
CA GLN A 308 5.08 -8.21 -9.78
C GLN A 308 5.17 -9.70 -9.51
N LEU A 309 4.56 -10.14 -8.43
CA LEU A 309 4.51 -11.55 -8.06
C LEU A 309 3.11 -11.87 -7.54
N ASP A 310 2.47 -12.84 -8.16
CA ASP A 310 1.15 -13.33 -7.79
C ASP A 310 1.22 -14.83 -7.50
N TRP A 311 0.77 -15.23 -6.30
CA TRP A 311 0.77 -16.64 -5.88
C TRP A 311 -0.43 -16.97 -5.02
N THR A 312 -0.78 -18.25 -4.94
CA THR A 312 -1.76 -18.73 -3.97
C THR A 312 -1.05 -18.93 -2.63
N ALA A 313 -1.41 -18.08 -1.66
CA ALA A 313 -0.85 -18.19 -0.31
C ALA A 313 -1.42 -19.41 0.41
N ASP A 314 -0.58 -20.08 1.22
CA ASP A 314 -0.95 -21.20 2.08
C ASP A 314 -1.00 -20.83 3.56
N GLU A 315 -1.51 -21.73 4.40
CA GLU A 315 -1.74 -21.51 5.83
C GLU A 315 -0.44 -21.27 6.64
N SER A 316 0.74 -21.63 6.10
CA SER A 316 2.04 -21.41 6.76
C SER A 316 2.55 -19.99 6.59
N GLN A 317 1.97 -19.25 5.67
CA GLN A 317 2.42 -17.91 5.28
C GLN A 317 1.69 -16.82 6.06
N PHE A 318 2.31 -15.66 6.16
CA PHE A 318 1.78 -14.46 6.83
C PHE A 318 1.53 -14.59 8.35
N ALA A 319 1.91 -15.71 8.96
CA ALA A 319 1.74 -15.90 10.41
C ALA A 319 2.50 -14.84 11.23
N GLY A 320 3.69 -14.40 10.76
CA GLY A 320 4.47 -13.33 11.38
C GLY A 320 3.72 -11.99 11.46
N MET A 321 2.80 -11.74 10.54
CA MET A 321 1.91 -10.57 10.54
C MET A 321 0.62 -10.79 11.35
N GLY A 322 0.41 -11.97 11.92
CA GLY A 322 -0.83 -12.32 12.61
C GLY A 322 -2.03 -12.51 11.67
N ILE A 323 -1.77 -12.72 10.39
CA ILE A 323 -2.81 -12.92 9.38
C ILE A 323 -3.04 -14.42 9.22
N ARG A 324 -4.30 -14.86 9.29
CA ARG A 324 -4.69 -16.22 8.94
C ARG A 324 -5.06 -16.25 7.46
N VAL A 325 -4.31 -17.03 6.69
CA VAL A 325 -4.63 -17.29 5.28
C VAL A 325 -5.80 -18.27 5.20
N PRO A 326 -6.87 -17.97 4.45
CA PRO A 326 -7.95 -18.93 4.21
C PRO A 326 -7.44 -20.11 3.36
N PRO A 327 -8.09 -21.27 3.45
CA PRO A 327 -7.74 -22.40 2.57
C PRO A 327 -7.73 -21.99 1.10
N PRO A 328 -6.84 -22.56 0.28
CA PRO A 328 -6.79 -22.29 -1.15
C PRO A 328 -8.15 -22.49 -1.81
N SER A 329 -8.52 -21.62 -2.73
CA SER A 329 -9.74 -21.82 -3.51
C SER A 329 -9.45 -22.74 -4.70
N ASP A 330 -10.35 -23.70 -4.96
CA ASP A 330 -10.29 -24.60 -6.12
C ASP A 330 -10.61 -23.92 -7.46
N LYS A 331 -10.28 -22.63 -7.61
CA LYS A 331 -10.51 -21.90 -8.85
C LYS A 331 -9.50 -22.35 -9.92
N PRO A 332 -9.96 -22.73 -11.14
CA PRO A 332 -9.06 -23.16 -12.21
C PRO A 332 -7.97 -22.16 -12.59
N ASP A 333 -8.25 -20.85 -12.41
CA ASP A 333 -7.35 -19.75 -12.76
C ASP A 333 -6.58 -19.18 -11.55
N ALA A 334 -6.49 -19.92 -10.44
CA ALA A 334 -5.73 -19.48 -9.28
C ALA A 334 -4.22 -19.44 -9.63
N PRO A 335 -3.48 -18.40 -9.17
CA PRO A 335 -2.03 -18.39 -9.30
C PRO A 335 -1.39 -19.64 -8.65
N PRO A 336 -0.20 -20.05 -9.12
CA PRO A 336 0.50 -21.20 -8.54
C PRO A 336 0.96 -20.93 -7.10
N ASP A 337 1.47 -21.93 -6.39
CA ASP A 337 2.13 -21.75 -5.09
C ASP A 337 3.34 -20.81 -5.18
N LEU A 338 3.81 -20.29 -4.03
CA LEU A 338 4.89 -19.31 -3.98
C LEU A 338 6.19 -19.77 -4.67
N SER A 339 6.58 -21.04 -4.50
CA SER A 339 7.83 -21.56 -5.09
C SER A 339 7.76 -21.62 -6.59
N THR A 340 6.61 -22.08 -7.11
CA THR A 340 6.32 -22.12 -8.55
C THR A 340 6.20 -20.70 -9.12
N ALA A 341 5.48 -19.80 -8.45
CA ALA A 341 5.35 -18.40 -8.85
C ALA A 341 6.69 -17.69 -8.97
N LEU A 342 7.56 -17.84 -7.96
CA LEU A 342 8.91 -17.28 -7.99
C LEU A 342 9.71 -17.76 -9.20
N LEU A 343 9.62 -19.06 -9.52
CA LEU A 343 10.37 -19.63 -10.65
C LEU A 343 9.78 -19.19 -12.00
N GLU A 344 8.49 -19.22 -12.14
CA GLU A 344 7.81 -18.91 -13.41
C GLU A 344 7.80 -17.43 -13.74
N GLN A 345 7.52 -16.58 -12.73
CA GLN A 345 7.34 -15.14 -12.94
C GLN A 345 8.65 -14.36 -12.79
N LEU A 346 9.51 -14.73 -11.83
CA LEU A 346 10.75 -13.98 -11.53
C LEU A 346 12.03 -14.72 -11.95
N GLY A 347 11.95 -16.00 -12.30
CA GLY A 347 13.12 -16.82 -12.59
C GLY A 347 13.97 -17.14 -11.36
N LEU A 348 13.36 -17.09 -10.18
CA LEU A 348 14.00 -17.32 -8.88
C LEU A 348 13.54 -18.64 -8.28
N LYS A 349 14.40 -19.29 -7.49
CA LYS A 349 14.08 -20.48 -6.72
C LYS A 349 14.10 -20.17 -5.24
N LEU A 350 13.15 -20.72 -4.51
CA LEU A 350 13.11 -20.73 -3.05
C LEU A 350 13.49 -22.13 -2.56
N VAL A 351 14.63 -22.25 -1.86
CA VAL A 351 15.19 -23.55 -1.45
C VAL A 351 15.32 -23.60 0.07
N GLY A 352 14.66 -24.57 0.70
CA GLY A 352 14.88 -24.88 2.12
C GLY A 352 16.27 -25.47 2.34
N THR A 353 17.08 -24.85 3.20
CA THR A 353 18.44 -25.27 3.47
C THR A 353 18.87 -24.87 4.89
N LYS A 354 20.13 -25.16 5.25
CA LYS A 354 20.79 -24.60 6.41
C LYS A 354 21.82 -23.58 5.98
N ALA A 355 21.93 -22.48 6.72
CA ALA A 355 22.94 -21.46 6.49
C ALA A 355 23.35 -20.79 7.80
N MET A 356 24.59 -20.28 7.80
CA MET A 356 25.05 -19.37 8.85
C MET A 356 24.33 -18.04 8.66
N VAL A 357 23.60 -17.62 9.69
CA VAL A 357 22.90 -16.35 9.72
C VAL A 357 23.19 -15.64 11.03
N GLU A 358 23.16 -14.33 10.98
CA GLU A 358 23.27 -13.50 12.17
C GLU A 358 22.06 -13.72 13.07
N VAL A 359 22.27 -13.96 14.36
CA VAL A 359 21.25 -14.00 15.39
C VAL A 359 21.49 -12.92 16.42
N LEU A 360 20.40 -12.43 17.03
CA LEU A 360 20.43 -11.47 18.14
C LEU A 360 20.25 -12.24 19.44
N VAL A 361 21.29 -12.35 20.23
CA VAL A 361 21.27 -13.05 21.52
C VAL A 361 20.95 -12.04 22.61
N ILE A 362 19.81 -12.21 23.28
CA ILE A 362 19.35 -11.30 24.32
C ILE A 362 20.17 -11.51 25.59
N ASP A 363 20.92 -10.49 26.00
CA ASP A 363 21.70 -10.46 27.24
C ASP A 363 20.85 -10.00 28.43
N LYS A 364 19.99 -9.02 28.17
CA LYS A 364 19.11 -8.45 29.19
C LYS A 364 17.85 -7.88 28.51
N VAL A 365 16.69 -8.11 29.13
CA VAL A 365 15.46 -7.41 28.81
C VAL A 365 14.54 -7.42 30.02
N GLU A 366 13.83 -6.32 30.26
CA GLU A 366 12.89 -6.15 31.35
C GLU A 366 11.53 -5.71 30.80
N LYS A 367 10.44 -6.07 31.51
CA LYS A 367 9.12 -5.54 31.17
C LYS A 367 9.09 -4.03 31.40
N PRO A 368 8.41 -3.25 30.54
CA PRO A 368 8.34 -1.82 30.72
C PRO A 368 7.62 -1.48 32.01
N SER A 369 8.11 -0.48 32.74
CA SER A 369 7.34 0.07 33.87
C SER A 369 6.05 0.69 33.35
N ALA A 370 4.94 0.49 34.05
CA ALA A 370 3.71 1.20 33.76
C ALA A 370 3.94 2.72 33.85
N ASN A 371 3.34 3.46 32.91
CA ASN A 371 3.34 4.93 32.97
C ASN A 371 2.27 5.43 33.91
#